data_8aa12a24c1ba90a3b8ce47d438689436
#
_entry.id   8aa12a24c1ba90a3b8ce47d438689436
#
_cell.length_a   1.000
_cell.length_b   1.000
_cell.length_c   1.000
_cell.angle_alpha   90.00
_cell.angle_beta   90.00
_cell.angle_gamma   90.00
#
_symmetry.space_group_name_H-M   'P 1'
#
loop_
_entity.id
_entity.type
_entity.pdbx_description
1 polymer ?
#
loop_
_entity_poly.entity_id
_entity_poly.type
_entity_poly.pdbx_seq_one_letter_code
_entity_poly.pdbx_strand_id
1 'polypeptide(L)'
;MAGTSIPANNPLLNPLGSTYDAVNVTNLIRDAIQYAIYDLAPAQYDALKILNMAPVETSTLDEFVYKEMVWWREALTVFGWVNPIITLAGTYAQESDIPVQVNSIICDPAGTPYIVIALAHSAVINSSTITVAVQTGAGALGAGTFVVNDVLSIQGQLIADGMNTMQNPTRTRLVDRYNYIEFFQRTERWDTIQLQKMINAGTTNVLSLEKQEKIRQIRLDLFSTYFNGTRGEFTVIEAAGNKKSKTTGGIYTLMVAGGSSHATVALGGLQTAFEALAFDTNFKAQGAVRFIYGCDELLYELAKAYKEDGIRYAPNDKIADLNLTLYKVGSMQFVPVSCELFRDSGTLPATWANKLLVVDQDTITKKILAGIPAEEMGETDDKRQGAYMDYKYWWVAAQIGLQMNNVMGSFYIDVT
;
A
#
# COMPACT_ATOMS: atom_id res chain seq x y z
N MET A 1 9.27 1.20 -55.07
CA MET A 1 7.81 1.21 -55.18
C MET A 1 7.32 2.43 -54.42
N ALA A 2 6.72 3.38 -55.14
CA ALA A 2 6.20 4.58 -54.52
C ALA A 2 4.97 4.20 -53.67
N GLY A 3 5.07 4.43 -52.39
CA GLY A 3 3.91 4.26 -51.50
C GLY A 3 2.82 5.25 -51.88
N THR A 4 1.66 4.77 -52.28
CA THR A 4 0.48 5.58 -52.47
C THR A 4 0.14 6.21 -51.15
N SER A 5 0.36 7.53 -51.01
CA SER A 5 -0.11 8.30 -49.88
C SER A 5 -1.62 8.24 -49.83
N ILE A 6 -2.16 7.62 -48.83
CA ILE A 6 -3.60 7.60 -48.56
C ILE A 6 -4.02 9.04 -48.23
N PRO A 7 -5.04 9.60 -48.91
CA PRO A 7 -5.43 10.98 -48.67
C PRO A 7 -5.90 11.18 -47.24
N ALA A 8 -5.43 12.22 -46.59
CA ALA A 8 -5.65 12.56 -45.17
C ALA A 8 -7.14 12.81 -44.81
N ASN A 9 -8.03 12.85 -45.82
CA ASN A 9 -9.48 13.12 -45.62
C ASN A 9 -10.36 11.90 -45.97
N ASN A 10 -9.80 10.70 -45.93
CA ASN A 10 -10.65 9.54 -46.10
C ASN A 10 -11.44 9.31 -44.80
N PRO A 11 -12.79 9.49 -44.81
CA PRO A 11 -13.61 9.29 -43.59
C PRO A 11 -13.51 7.86 -43.07
N LEU A 12 -13.02 6.92 -43.86
CA LEU A 12 -12.74 5.54 -43.47
C LEU A 12 -11.46 5.38 -42.64
N LEU A 13 -10.64 6.43 -42.53
CA LEU A 13 -9.38 6.41 -41.78
C LEU A 13 -9.41 7.37 -40.57
N ASN A 14 -10.57 7.89 -40.20
CA ASN A 14 -10.65 8.79 -39.07
C ASN A 14 -10.54 8.03 -37.74
N PRO A 15 -9.44 8.15 -37.00
CA PRO A 15 -9.21 7.37 -35.79
C PRO A 15 -10.04 7.82 -34.59
N LEU A 16 -10.83 8.90 -34.74
CA LEU A 16 -11.60 9.50 -33.64
C LEU A 16 -13.03 8.94 -33.51
N GLY A 17 -13.45 8.08 -34.39
CA GLY A 17 -14.73 7.40 -34.26
C GLY A 17 -14.54 6.03 -33.61
N SER A 18 -15.38 5.71 -32.67
CA SER A 18 -15.59 4.34 -32.19
C SER A 18 -16.17 3.39 -33.27
N THR A 19 -16.12 3.80 -34.51
CA THR A 19 -16.63 3.07 -35.68
C THR A 19 -15.46 2.67 -36.55
N TYR A 20 -15.06 1.42 -36.43
CA TYR A 20 -14.08 0.78 -37.28
C TYR A 20 -14.78 0.32 -38.57
N ASP A 21 -14.40 0.86 -39.70
CA ASP A 21 -14.82 0.30 -40.97
C ASP A 21 -13.76 -0.66 -41.53
N ALA A 22 -14.09 -1.34 -42.65
CA ALA A 22 -13.26 -2.39 -43.18
C ALA A 22 -11.84 -1.95 -43.57
N VAL A 23 -11.60 -0.67 -43.82
CA VAL A 23 -10.27 -0.13 -44.17
C VAL A 23 -9.43 0.11 -42.90
N ASN A 24 -10.05 0.56 -41.83
CA ASN A 24 -9.42 0.72 -40.55
C ASN A 24 -9.03 -0.62 -39.92
N VAL A 25 -9.80 -1.67 -40.17
CA VAL A 25 -9.51 -3.02 -39.71
C VAL A 25 -8.15 -3.52 -40.22
N THR A 26 -7.77 -3.20 -41.47
CA THR A 26 -6.47 -3.62 -42.02
C THR A 26 -5.30 -2.85 -41.37
N ASN A 27 -5.49 -1.59 -41.04
CA ASN A 27 -4.49 -0.80 -40.30
C ASN A 27 -4.43 -1.23 -38.83
N LEU A 28 -5.54 -1.51 -38.21
CA LEU A 28 -5.62 -2.07 -36.86
C LEU A 28 -4.91 -3.42 -36.71
N ILE A 29 -4.97 -4.29 -37.73
CA ILE A 29 -4.23 -5.55 -37.70
C ILE A 29 -2.73 -5.26 -37.70
N ARG A 30 -2.27 -4.29 -38.48
CA ARG A 30 -0.86 -3.89 -38.55
C ARG A 30 -0.40 -3.27 -37.24
N ASP A 31 -1.21 -2.41 -36.65
CA ASP A 31 -0.96 -1.78 -35.35
C ASP A 31 -1.04 -2.81 -34.23
N ALA A 32 -1.96 -3.76 -34.32
CA ALA A 32 -2.11 -4.84 -33.38
C ALA A 32 -0.95 -5.86 -33.41
N ILE A 33 -0.36 -6.12 -34.57
CA ILE A 33 0.88 -6.90 -34.69
C ILE A 33 2.05 -6.13 -34.05
N GLN A 34 2.11 -4.80 -34.22
CA GLN A 34 3.07 -3.97 -33.50
C GLN A 34 2.81 -3.99 -31.99
N TYR A 35 1.56 -3.88 -31.55
CA TYR A 35 1.20 -3.99 -30.14
C TYR A 35 1.59 -5.35 -29.54
N ALA A 36 1.35 -6.45 -30.22
CA ALA A 36 1.76 -7.78 -29.75
C ALA A 36 3.30 -7.91 -29.63
N ILE A 37 4.07 -7.14 -30.40
CA ILE A 37 5.52 -7.11 -30.32
C ILE A 37 5.98 -6.20 -29.16
N TYR A 38 5.23 -5.15 -28.82
CA TYR A 38 5.56 -4.21 -27.74
C TYR A 38 5.00 -4.64 -26.37
N ASP A 39 4.02 -5.53 -26.31
CA ASP A 39 3.48 -6.06 -25.04
C ASP A 39 4.39 -7.14 -24.41
N LEU A 40 5.65 -7.13 -24.77
CA LEU A 40 6.68 -8.08 -24.34
C LEU A 40 7.47 -7.62 -23.12
N ALA A 41 6.92 -6.76 -22.25
CA ALA A 41 7.55 -6.44 -20.98
C ALA A 41 6.80 -7.09 -19.81
N PRO A 42 6.94 -8.41 -19.59
CA PRO A 42 6.26 -9.11 -18.49
C PRO A 42 6.68 -8.59 -17.11
N ALA A 43 7.86 -7.96 -17.01
CA ALA A 43 8.36 -7.36 -15.76
C ALA A 43 7.50 -6.19 -15.25
N GLN A 44 6.74 -5.51 -16.10
CA GLN A 44 5.90 -4.39 -15.68
C GLN A 44 4.82 -4.79 -14.66
N TYR A 45 4.43 -6.06 -14.63
CA TYR A 45 3.39 -6.58 -13.76
C TYR A 45 3.90 -7.47 -12.63
N ASP A 46 5.21 -7.56 -12.43
CA ASP A 46 5.77 -8.42 -11.38
C ASP A 46 5.33 -7.97 -9.99
N ALA A 47 5.23 -6.66 -9.75
CA ALA A 47 4.65 -6.13 -8.53
C ALA A 47 3.21 -6.58 -8.30
N LEU A 48 2.37 -6.62 -9.35
CA LEU A 48 1.00 -7.12 -9.24
C LEU A 48 0.96 -8.63 -8.96
N LYS A 49 1.88 -9.42 -9.51
CA LYS A 49 1.97 -10.85 -9.21
C LYS A 49 2.26 -11.07 -7.72
N ILE A 50 3.21 -10.32 -7.16
CA ILE A 50 3.56 -10.39 -5.75
C ILE A 50 2.39 -9.94 -4.87
N LEU A 51 1.76 -8.81 -5.21
CA LEU A 51 0.58 -8.31 -4.49
C LEU A 51 -0.60 -9.29 -4.60
N ASN A 52 -0.72 -10.03 -5.70
CA ASN A 52 -1.74 -11.06 -5.87
C ASN A 52 -1.50 -12.31 -5.02
N MET A 53 -0.32 -12.49 -4.45
CA MET A 53 -0.05 -13.55 -3.47
C MET A 53 -0.62 -13.21 -2.08
N ALA A 54 -0.97 -11.95 -1.81
CA ALA A 54 -1.58 -11.59 -0.53
C ALA A 54 -2.88 -12.39 -0.30
N PRO A 55 -3.13 -12.84 0.94
CA PRO A 55 -4.34 -13.58 1.27
C PRO A 55 -5.59 -12.77 0.91
N VAL A 56 -6.62 -13.47 0.45
CA VAL A 56 -7.90 -12.87 0.07
C VAL A 56 -8.94 -13.23 1.12
N GLU A 57 -9.60 -12.24 1.66
CA GLU A 57 -10.69 -12.38 2.60
C GLU A 57 -11.96 -11.72 2.06
N THR A 58 -13.11 -12.29 2.39
CA THR A 58 -14.40 -11.75 1.97
C THR A 58 -14.97 -10.80 3.03
N SER A 59 -15.56 -9.70 2.58
CA SER A 59 -16.34 -8.77 3.40
C SER A 59 -17.81 -8.82 2.98
N THR A 60 -18.71 -8.65 3.92
CA THR A 60 -20.15 -8.55 3.64
C THR A 60 -20.57 -7.14 3.23
N LEU A 61 -19.73 -6.14 3.50
CA LEU A 61 -19.96 -4.73 3.18
C LEU A 61 -18.80 -4.19 2.36
N ASP A 62 -19.08 -3.19 1.56
CA ASP A 62 -18.10 -2.44 0.77
C ASP A 62 -17.20 -1.53 1.62
N GLU A 63 -17.59 -1.28 2.87
CA GLU A 63 -16.76 -0.66 3.90
C GLU A 63 -16.39 -1.71 4.94
N PHE A 64 -15.12 -1.82 5.26
CA PHE A 64 -14.66 -2.75 6.28
C PHE A 64 -13.75 -2.05 7.29
N VAL A 65 -13.96 -2.41 8.55
CA VAL A 65 -13.15 -1.95 9.68
C VAL A 65 -12.27 -3.11 10.13
N TYR A 66 -11.02 -2.84 10.35
CA TYR A 66 -10.08 -3.81 10.89
C TYR A 66 -9.28 -3.20 12.04
N LYS A 67 -8.77 -4.07 12.88
CA LYS A 67 -8.00 -3.65 14.06
C LYS A 67 -6.53 -3.88 13.80
N GLU A 68 -5.77 -2.81 13.85
CA GLU A 68 -4.32 -2.88 13.84
C GLU A 68 -3.85 -3.18 15.28
N MET A 69 -3.11 -4.27 15.44
CA MET A 69 -2.57 -4.67 16.74
C MET A 69 -1.10 -4.26 16.82
N VAL A 70 -0.81 -3.38 17.74
CA VAL A 70 0.57 -3.05 18.12
C VAL A 70 1.05 -4.09 19.12
N TRP A 71 1.97 -4.96 18.72
CA TRP A 71 2.49 -6.07 19.53
C TRP A 71 3.84 -5.78 20.20
N TRP A 72 4.45 -4.67 19.87
CA TRP A 72 5.60 -4.16 20.62
C TRP A 72 5.14 -3.23 21.74
N ARG A 73 5.97 -3.16 22.79
CA ARG A 73 5.68 -2.26 23.88
C ARG A 73 5.93 -0.82 23.43
N GLU A 74 4.92 0.03 23.51
CA GLU A 74 5.08 1.47 23.24
C GLU A 74 5.98 2.10 24.31
N ALA A 75 6.96 2.90 23.87
CA ALA A 75 7.75 3.71 24.76
C ALA A 75 6.96 4.95 25.21
N LEU A 76 7.20 5.38 26.42
CA LEU A 76 6.62 6.63 26.93
C LEU A 76 7.53 7.80 26.55
N THR A 77 6.96 8.85 25.96
CA THR A 77 7.69 10.06 25.65
C THR A 77 7.28 11.18 26.62
N VAL A 78 8.26 11.88 27.16
CA VAL A 78 8.05 12.99 28.08
C VAL A 78 7.65 14.24 27.30
N PHE A 79 6.49 14.82 27.61
CA PHE A 79 6.08 16.13 27.12
C PHE A 79 6.45 17.25 28.10
N GLY A 80 6.43 16.97 29.40
CA GLY A 80 6.77 17.92 30.42
C GLY A 80 7.15 17.24 31.73
N TRP A 81 7.89 17.96 32.56
CA TRP A 81 8.34 17.50 33.89
C TRP A 81 8.15 18.55 34.94
N VAL A 82 7.41 18.22 35.99
CA VAL A 82 7.29 19.01 37.22
C VAL A 82 7.38 18.04 38.39
N ASN A 83 8.53 17.94 39.02
CA ASN A 83 8.81 16.97 40.10
C ASN A 83 7.67 16.85 41.10
N PRO A 84 7.11 15.65 41.34
CA PRO A 84 7.48 14.32 40.78
C PRO A 84 6.59 13.86 39.58
N ILE A 85 5.98 14.77 38.87
CA ILE A 85 4.98 14.49 37.83
C ILE A 85 5.59 14.58 36.43
N ILE A 86 5.50 13.53 35.66
CA ILE A 86 5.82 13.50 34.24
C ILE A 86 4.53 13.68 33.46
N THR A 87 4.48 14.65 32.55
CA THR A 87 3.41 14.75 31.55
C THR A 87 3.82 13.97 30.32
N LEU A 88 2.95 13.10 29.85
CA LEU A 88 3.20 12.22 28.70
C LEU A 88 2.81 12.89 27.39
N ALA A 89 3.61 12.68 26.35
CA ALA A 89 3.26 13.03 24.99
C ALA A 89 2.23 12.04 24.44
N GLY A 90 1.25 12.55 23.68
CA GLY A 90 0.21 11.73 23.06
C GLY A 90 -1.16 11.89 23.68
N THR A 91 -2.09 11.08 23.22
CA THR A 91 -3.49 11.06 23.67
C THR A 91 -3.82 9.71 24.24
N TYR A 92 -4.29 9.66 25.49
CA TYR A 92 -4.72 8.44 26.16
C TYR A 92 -6.16 8.61 26.60
N ALA A 93 -7.09 8.03 25.89
CA ALA A 93 -8.53 8.18 26.12
C ALA A 93 -8.99 7.54 27.43
N GLN A 94 -8.27 6.49 27.88
CA GLN A 94 -8.53 5.76 29.11
C GLN A 94 -7.23 5.49 29.84
N GLU A 95 -7.30 5.24 31.15
CA GLU A 95 -6.13 4.89 31.95
C GLU A 95 -5.44 3.61 31.46
N SER A 96 -6.22 2.64 30.97
CA SER A 96 -5.72 1.39 30.40
C SER A 96 -4.94 1.57 29.09
N ASP A 97 -5.04 2.74 28.43
CA ASP A 97 -4.30 3.04 27.20
C ASP A 97 -2.87 3.50 27.49
N ILE A 98 -2.59 3.91 28.75
CA ILE A 98 -1.24 4.22 29.18
C ILE A 98 -0.47 2.90 29.34
N PRO A 99 0.68 2.70 28.67
CA PRO A 99 1.39 1.42 28.66
C PRO A 99 2.07 1.06 29.99
N VAL A 100 1.87 1.85 31.03
CA VAL A 100 2.34 1.59 32.40
C VAL A 100 1.20 1.62 33.39
N GLN A 101 1.40 0.95 34.51
CA GLN A 101 0.49 0.92 35.65
C GLN A 101 1.19 1.38 36.91
N VAL A 102 0.43 1.63 37.97
CA VAL A 102 0.99 1.84 39.30
C VAL A 102 1.87 0.64 39.66
N ASN A 103 3.03 0.89 40.26
CA ASN A 103 4.10 -0.07 40.56
C ASN A 103 4.87 -0.58 39.32
N SER A 104 4.70 0.02 38.16
CA SER A 104 5.62 -0.22 37.04
C SER A 104 6.97 0.44 37.26
N ILE A 105 8.03 -0.21 36.81
CA ILE A 105 9.37 0.39 36.75
C ILE A 105 9.56 0.99 35.37
N ILE A 106 9.89 2.25 35.32
CA ILE A 106 10.31 2.96 34.12
C ILE A 106 11.75 3.44 34.30
N CYS A 107 12.49 3.50 33.20
CA CYS A 107 13.85 4.04 33.22
C CYS A 107 13.96 5.24 32.29
N ASP A 108 14.75 6.21 32.74
CA ASP A 108 15.17 7.33 31.90
C ASP A 108 16.15 6.88 30.79
N PRO A 109 16.52 7.76 29.85
CA PRO A 109 17.50 7.43 28.82
C PRO A 109 18.88 7.02 29.34
N ALA A 110 19.23 7.40 30.57
CA ALA A 110 20.46 7.01 31.21
C ALA A 110 20.38 5.61 31.90
N GLY A 111 19.17 5.01 31.93
CA GLY A 111 18.92 3.72 32.54
C GLY A 111 18.61 3.78 34.05
N THR A 112 18.34 4.95 34.61
CA THR A 112 17.99 5.10 36.02
C THR A 112 16.54 4.66 36.24
N PRO A 113 16.26 3.72 37.18
CA PRO A 113 14.90 3.20 37.40
C PRO A 113 14.10 4.11 38.35
N TYR A 114 12.82 4.26 37.99
CA TYR A 114 11.80 4.98 38.77
C TYR A 114 10.55 4.09 38.90
N ILE A 115 9.84 4.22 40.01
CA ILE A 115 8.59 3.51 40.25
C ILE A 115 7.42 4.45 40.01
N VAL A 116 6.44 4.01 39.23
CA VAL A 116 5.20 4.74 39.02
C VAL A 116 4.30 4.56 40.24
N ILE A 117 3.95 5.66 40.92
CA ILE A 117 3.13 5.63 42.13
C ILE A 117 1.69 6.09 41.90
N ALA A 118 1.44 6.87 40.85
CA ALA A 118 0.09 7.29 40.47
C ALA A 118 0.02 7.56 38.97
N LEU A 119 -1.19 7.42 38.43
CA LEU A 119 -1.53 7.69 37.04
C LEU A 119 -2.74 8.61 36.97
N ALA A 120 -2.73 9.52 36.02
CA ALA A 120 -3.91 10.30 35.66
C ALA A 120 -4.01 10.41 34.13
N HIS A 121 -5.08 9.88 33.56
CA HIS A 121 -5.32 9.95 32.12
C HIS A 121 -6.09 11.21 31.74
N SER A 122 -5.90 11.64 30.49
CA SER A 122 -6.66 12.72 29.88
C SER A 122 -6.85 12.42 28.38
N ALA A 123 -8.08 12.60 27.90
CA ALA A 123 -8.39 12.52 26.47
C ALA A 123 -7.80 13.73 25.69
N VAL A 124 -7.33 14.75 26.41
CA VAL A 124 -6.65 15.90 25.79
C VAL A 124 -5.21 15.51 25.48
N ILE A 125 -4.75 15.83 24.27
CA ILE A 125 -3.38 15.56 23.84
C ILE A 125 -2.37 16.16 24.82
N ASN A 126 -1.31 15.41 25.13
CA ASN A 126 -0.21 15.83 26.00
C ASN A 126 -0.65 16.29 27.41
N SER A 127 -1.68 15.68 27.96
CA SER A 127 -2.25 16.04 29.26
C SER A 127 -2.34 14.88 30.25
N SER A 128 -2.01 13.66 29.83
CA SER A 128 -1.92 12.53 30.75
C SER A 128 -0.65 12.58 31.56
N THR A 129 -0.72 12.22 32.83
CA THR A 129 0.42 12.33 33.74
C THR A 129 0.69 11.03 34.49
N ILE A 130 1.95 10.81 34.81
CA ILE A 130 2.41 9.78 35.73
C ILE A 130 3.20 10.43 36.88
N THR A 131 2.95 9.98 38.07
CA THR A 131 3.75 10.41 39.25
C THR A 131 4.76 9.33 39.55
N VAL A 132 6.02 9.71 39.68
CA VAL A 132 7.13 8.76 39.87
C VAL A 132 7.84 8.98 41.20
N ALA A 133 8.42 7.92 41.74
CA ALA A 133 9.29 7.95 42.91
C ALA A 133 10.62 7.26 42.54
N VAL A 134 11.68 7.73 43.18
CA VAL A 134 12.99 7.09 43.10
C VAL A 134 12.96 5.77 43.84
N GLN A 135 13.63 4.75 43.34
CA GLN A 135 13.82 3.49 44.05
C GLN A 135 14.50 3.75 45.39
N THR A 136 14.10 3.06 46.45
CA THR A 136 14.63 3.24 47.81
C THR A 136 16.15 3.16 47.83
N GLY A 137 16.81 4.20 48.28
CA GLY A 137 18.28 4.33 48.32
C GLY A 137 18.92 5.18 47.24
N ALA A 138 18.20 5.55 46.17
CA ALA A 138 18.60 6.56 45.23
C ALA A 138 18.19 7.94 45.75
N GLY A 139 18.97 8.97 45.53
CA GLY A 139 18.71 10.33 46.05
C GLY A 139 17.36 10.94 45.68
N ALA A 140 17.00 12.09 46.17
CA ALA A 140 15.76 12.78 45.83
C ALA A 140 15.72 13.13 44.33
N LEU A 141 14.51 13.05 43.74
CA LEU A 141 14.27 13.54 42.39
C LEU A 141 14.67 15.02 42.28
N GLY A 142 15.60 15.32 41.39
CA GLY A 142 16.07 16.69 41.13
C GLY A 142 15.23 17.43 40.10
N ALA A 143 15.31 18.74 40.07
CA ALA A 143 14.85 19.53 38.95
C ALA A 143 15.67 19.16 37.69
N GLY A 144 15.02 18.83 36.59
CA GLY A 144 15.70 18.45 35.33
C GLY A 144 16.06 16.97 35.20
N THR A 145 15.54 16.10 36.07
CA THR A 145 15.69 14.63 35.94
C THR A 145 15.15 14.09 34.60
N PHE A 146 14.07 14.67 34.12
CA PHE A 146 13.50 14.33 32.78
C PHE A 146 13.44 15.57 31.89
N VAL A 147 13.74 15.40 30.63
CA VAL A 147 13.73 16.46 29.62
C VAL A 147 12.59 16.17 28.61
N VAL A 148 12.05 17.23 28.04
CA VAL A 148 11.03 17.10 26.97
C VAL A 148 11.60 16.27 25.82
N ASN A 149 10.82 15.33 25.32
CA ASN A 149 11.17 14.32 24.32
C ASN A 149 12.05 13.16 24.83
N ASP A 150 12.35 13.07 26.12
CA ASP A 150 12.96 11.85 26.66
C ASP A 150 12.04 10.64 26.40
N VAL A 151 12.65 9.56 25.96
CA VAL A 151 11.96 8.29 25.74
C VAL A 151 12.23 7.37 26.92
N LEU A 152 11.17 7.06 27.67
CA LEU A 152 11.25 6.23 28.86
C LEU A 152 11.02 4.76 28.49
N SER A 153 11.93 3.90 28.90
CA SER A 153 11.78 2.46 28.76
C SER A 153 11.00 1.86 29.94
N ILE A 154 10.17 0.86 29.66
CA ILE A 154 9.37 0.19 30.67
C ILE A 154 10.01 -1.16 30.97
N GLN A 155 10.52 -1.38 32.19
CA GLN A 155 11.16 -2.64 32.57
C GLN A 155 10.15 -3.71 32.98
N GLY A 156 9.12 -3.35 33.72
CA GLY A 156 8.13 -4.32 34.20
C GLY A 156 7.24 -3.73 35.30
N GLN A 157 6.43 -4.57 35.88
CA GLN A 157 5.53 -4.23 36.97
C GLN A 157 5.96 -5.02 38.23
N LEU A 158 6.09 -4.33 39.34
CA LEU A 158 6.43 -4.94 40.62
C LEU A 158 5.16 -5.50 41.29
N ILE A 159 5.26 -6.71 41.80
CA ILE A 159 4.28 -7.33 42.68
C ILE A 159 4.96 -7.52 44.03
N ALA A 160 4.43 -6.87 45.07
CA ALA A 160 4.95 -7.06 46.41
C ALA A 160 4.45 -8.41 46.98
N ASP A 161 5.30 -9.05 47.75
CA ASP A 161 4.94 -10.27 48.44
C ASP A 161 3.76 -10.00 49.40
N GLY A 162 2.70 -10.81 49.30
CA GLY A 162 1.46 -10.60 50.08
C GLY A 162 0.44 -9.62 49.50
N MET A 163 0.62 -9.11 48.30
CA MET A 163 -0.40 -8.31 47.61
C MET A 163 -1.63 -9.16 47.26
N ASN A 164 -2.78 -8.76 47.81
CA ASN A 164 -4.08 -9.40 47.52
C ASN A 164 -4.89 -8.73 46.40
N THR A 165 -4.42 -7.64 45.83
CA THR A 165 -5.13 -6.89 44.80
C THR A 165 -4.58 -7.23 43.41
N MET A 166 -5.43 -7.69 42.52
CA MET A 166 -5.15 -7.78 41.11
C MET A 166 -4.88 -6.36 40.57
N GLN A 167 -3.77 -6.20 39.90
CA GLN A 167 -3.45 -4.95 39.24
C GLN A 167 -4.33 -4.75 37.99
N ASN A 168 -4.65 -3.51 37.66
CA ASN A 168 -5.42 -3.22 36.48
C ASN A 168 -4.65 -3.68 35.23
N PRO A 169 -5.29 -4.41 34.31
CA PRO A 169 -4.62 -4.86 33.10
C PRO A 169 -4.31 -3.66 32.19
N THR A 170 -3.09 -3.62 31.67
CA THR A 170 -2.78 -2.78 30.51
C THR A 170 -3.40 -3.38 29.27
N ARG A 171 -4.08 -2.60 28.45
CA ARG A 171 -4.59 -3.03 27.17
C ARG A 171 -3.52 -2.92 26.11
N THR A 172 -3.41 -3.93 25.26
CA THR A 172 -2.76 -3.77 23.97
C THR A 172 -3.59 -2.78 23.17
N ARG A 173 -2.97 -1.70 22.71
CA ARG A 173 -3.67 -0.67 21.96
C ARG A 173 -4.09 -1.25 20.62
N LEU A 174 -5.40 -1.37 20.42
CA LEU A 174 -6.00 -1.70 19.15
C LEU A 174 -6.44 -0.40 18.48
N VAL A 175 -5.90 -0.11 17.32
CA VAL A 175 -6.30 1.06 16.53
C VAL A 175 -7.28 0.58 15.47
N ASP A 176 -8.49 1.13 15.49
CA ASP A 176 -9.48 0.86 14.45
C ASP A 176 -9.08 1.61 13.18
N ARG A 177 -8.92 0.85 12.12
CA ARG A 177 -8.67 1.32 10.76
C ARG A 177 -9.83 0.91 9.88
N TYR A 178 -10.13 1.68 8.87
CA TYR A 178 -11.15 1.34 7.90
C TYR A 178 -10.63 1.57 6.47
N ASN A 179 -11.20 0.84 5.54
CA ASN A 179 -10.98 1.04 4.12
C ASN A 179 -12.23 0.60 3.34
N TYR A 180 -12.24 0.84 2.04
CA TYR A 180 -13.35 0.52 1.17
C TYR A 180 -12.95 -0.53 0.15
N ILE A 181 -13.96 -1.19 -0.44
CA ILE A 181 -13.81 -2.03 -1.62
C ILE A 181 -14.19 -1.20 -2.83
N GLU A 182 -13.28 -1.08 -3.77
CA GLU A 182 -13.44 -0.35 -5.01
C GLU A 182 -13.77 -1.31 -6.14
N PHE A 183 -14.63 -0.87 -7.05
CA PHE A 183 -15.06 -1.64 -8.22
C PHE A 183 -14.61 -0.95 -9.49
N PHE A 184 -14.00 -1.71 -10.37
CA PHE A 184 -13.58 -1.29 -11.70
C PHE A 184 -14.36 -2.04 -12.75
N GLN A 185 -14.73 -1.35 -13.82
CA GLN A 185 -15.34 -1.97 -14.97
C GLN A 185 -14.84 -1.29 -16.24
N ARG A 186 -14.44 -2.10 -17.22
CA ARG A 186 -14.13 -1.66 -18.56
C ARG A 186 -15.03 -2.41 -19.53
N THR A 187 -15.65 -1.66 -20.43
CA THR A 187 -16.58 -2.21 -21.42
C THR A 187 -16.09 -1.88 -22.81
N GLU A 188 -16.35 -2.80 -23.74
CA GLU A 188 -16.21 -2.59 -25.16
C GLU A 188 -17.56 -2.87 -25.83
N ARG A 189 -17.88 -2.11 -26.85
CA ARG A 189 -19.16 -2.21 -27.55
C ARG A 189 -18.91 -2.37 -29.04
N TRP A 190 -19.46 -3.41 -29.60
CA TRP A 190 -19.40 -3.66 -31.03
C TRP A 190 -20.80 -3.62 -31.65
N ASP A 191 -20.90 -2.97 -32.80
CA ASP A 191 -22.08 -3.10 -33.66
C ASP A 191 -22.03 -4.46 -34.34
N THR A 192 -23.17 -5.16 -34.40
CA THR A 192 -23.27 -6.49 -35.00
C THR A 192 -22.89 -6.48 -36.50
N ILE A 193 -23.17 -5.37 -37.19
CA ILE A 193 -22.82 -5.21 -38.62
C ILE A 193 -21.27 -5.10 -38.75
N GLN A 194 -20.61 -4.35 -37.88
CA GLN A 194 -19.16 -4.24 -37.87
C GLN A 194 -18.51 -5.58 -37.53
N LEU A 195 -19.03 -6.26 -36.49
CA LEU A 195 -18.59 -7.58 -36.12
C LEU A 195 -18.67 -8.57 -37.29
N GLN A 196 -19.79 -8.56 -38.03
CA GLN A 196 -19.95 -9.43 -39.20
C GLN A 196 -18.99 -9.07 -40.33
N LYS A 197 -18.73 -7.77 -40.57
CA LYS A 197 -17.72 -7.34 -41.53
C LYS A 197 -16.31 -7.80 -41.13
N MET A 198 -15.96 -7.69 -39.84
CA MET A 198 -14.68 -8.17 -39.32
C MET A 198 -14.52 -9.70 -39.49
N ILE A 199 -15.57 -10.48 -39.19
CA ILE A 199 -15.57 -11.92 -39.36
C ILE A 199 -15.42 -12.27 -40.85
N ASN A 200 -16.15 -11.59 -41.73
CA ASN A 200 -16.08 -11.81 -43.18
C ASN A 200 -14.72 -11.41 -43.76
N ALA A 201 -14.05 -10.44 -43.18
CA ALA A 201 -12.71 -10.05 -43.59
C ALA A 201 -11.60 -10.95 -42.99
N GLY A 202 -11.95 -11.97 -42.20
CA GLY A 202 -10.99 -12.87 -41.57
C GLY A 202 -10.17 -12.25 -40.46
N THR A 203 -10.68 -11.16 -39.88
CA THR A 203 -9.93 -10.31 -38.90
C THR A 203 -10.40 -10.52 -37.45
N THR A 204 -10.78 -11.75 -37.10
CA THR A 204 -11.21 -12.13 -35.74
C THR A 204 -10.17 -11.83 -34.65
N ASN A 205 -8.90 -11.69 -35.04
CA ASN A 205 -7.82 -11.35 -34.11
C ASN A 205 -7.97 -9.96 -33.49
N VAL A 206 -8.63 -9.00 -34.17
CA VAL A 206 -8.82 -7.62 -33.65
C VAL A 206 -9.68 -7.64 -32.39
N LEU A 207 -10.75 -8.43 -32.34
CA LEU A 207 -11.61 -8.58 -31.16
C LEU A 207 -10.83 -9.11 -29.95
N SER A 208 -9.96 -10.07 -30.20
CA SER A 208 -9.12 -10.64 -29.15
C SER A 208 -8.14 -9.60 -28.59
N LEU A 209 -7.61 -8.73 -29.45
CA LEU A 209 -6.69 -7.66 -29.05
C LEU A 209 -7.39 -6.55 -28.27
N GLU A 210 -8.58 -6.14 -28.69
CA GLU A 210 -9.38 -5.16 -27.95
C GLU A 210 -9.74 -5.68 -26.55
N LYS A 211 -10.12 -6.96 -26.43
CA LYS A 211 -10.34 -7.61 -25.13
C LYS A 211 -9.08 -7.60 -24.26
N GLN A 212 -7.93 -7.96 -24.84
CA GLN A 212 -6.65 -7.93 -24.14
C GLN A 212 -6.28 -6.52 -23.68
N GLU A 213 -6.55 -5.49 -24.51
CA GLU A 213 -6.29 -4.10 -24.13
C GLU A 213 -7.16 -3.67 -22.95
N LYS A 214 -8.44 -4.06 -22.89
CA LYS A 214 -9.29 -3.75 -21.72
C LYS A 214 -8.82 -4.47 -20.46
N ILE A 215 -8.36 -5.71 -20.57
CA ILE A 215 -7.73 -6.43 -19.46
C ILE A 215 -6.47 -5.71 -19.00
N ARG A 216 -5.64 -5.23 -19.93
CA ARG A 216 -4.45 -4.45 -19.62
C ARG A 216 -4.81 -3.15 -18.88
N GLN A 217 -5.80 -2.41 -19.37
CA GLN A 217 -6.28 -1.18 -18.73
C GLN A 217 -6.77 -1.44 -17.30
N ILE A 218 -7.54 -2.50 -17.03
CA ILE A 218 -7.94 -2.85 -15.67
C ILE A 218 -6.73 -3.19 -14.79
N ARG A 219 -5.72 -3.88 -15.33
CA ARG A 219 -4.50 -4.16 -14.57
C ARG A 219 -3.73 -2.89 -14.22
N LEU A 220 -3.69 -1.89 -15.10
CA LEU A 220 -3.11 -0.58 -14.81
C LEU A 220 -3.92 0.17 -13.75
N ASP A 221 -5.26 0.13 -13.86
CA ASP A 221 -6.15 0.72 -12.83
C ASP A 221 -5.90 0.06 -11.46
N LEU A 222 -5.83 -1.27 -11.41
CA LEU A 222 -5.51 -2.02 -10.19
C LEU A 222 -4.12 -1.68 -9.65
N PHE A 223 -3.11 -1.60 -10.52
CA PHE A 223 -1.75 -1.22 -10.12
C PHE A 223 -1.72 0.18 -9.50
N SER A 224 -2.34 1.16 -10.16
CA SER A 224 -2.43 2.52 -9.63
C SER A 224 -3.12 2.56 -8.28
N THR A 225 -4.22 1.83 -8.14
CA THR A 225 -5.00 1.78 -6.90
C THR A 225 -4.26 1.04 -5.80
N TYR A 226 -3.55 -0.06 -6.10
CA TYR A 226 -2.74 -0.77 -5.10
C TYR A 226 -1.71 0.14 -4.44
N PHE A 227 -1.04 0.97 -5.23
CA PHE A 227 0.03 1.82 -4.70
C PHE A 227 -0.48 3.17 -4.21
N ASN A 228 -1.29 3.88 -5.01
CA ASN A 228 -1.65 5.27 -4.79
C ASN A 228 -3.16 5.50 -4.58
N GLY A 229 -3.94 4.46 -4.39
CA GLY A 229 -5.38 4.62 -4.17
C GLY A 229 -5.68 5.61 -3.06
N THR A 230 -6.64 6.49 -3.29
CA THR A 230 -7.09 7.48 -2.32
C THR A 230 -8.40 7.00 -1.69
N ARG A 231 -8.38 6.80 -0.38
CA ARG A 231 -9.58 6.37 0.35
C ARG A 231 -10.62 7.49 0.40
N GLY A 232 -11.83 7.21 -0.08
CA GLY A 232 -12.90 8.20 -0.05
C GLY A 232 -14.20 7.73 -0.67
N GLU A 233 -15.22 8.57 -0.53
CA GLU A 233 -16.49 8.46 -1.24
C GLU A 233 -16.57 9.55 -2.29
N PHE A 234 -16.88 9.20 -3.52
CA PHE A 234 -17.06 10.12 -4.64
C PHE A 234 -18.48 10.03 -5.19
N THR A 235 -18.97 11.16 -5.65
CA THR A 235 -20.26 11.21 -6.34
C THR A 235 -20.04 10.99 -7.82
N VAL A 236 -20.53 9.87 -8.34
CA VAL A 236 -20.53 9.58 -9.78
C VAL A 236 -21.77 10.17 -10.40
N ILE A 237 -21.60 10.96 -11.46
CA ILE A 237 -22.69 11.62 -12.18
C ILE A 237 -23.20 10.66 -13.24
N GLU A 238 -24.45 10.24 -13.13
CA GLU A 238 -25.16 9.42 -14.11
C GLU A 238 -26.40 10.14 -14.64
N ALA A 239 -26.82 9.80 -15.85
CA ALA A 239 -28.05 10.35 -16.45
C ALA A 239 -29.32 9.99 -15.63
N ALA A 240 -29.29 8.89 -14.90
CA ALA A 240 -30.38 8.42 -14.03
C ALA A 240 -30.34 8.99 -12.61
N GLY A 241 -29.36 9.84 -12.30
CA GLY A 241 -29.13 10.42 -10.97
C GLY A 241 -27.75 10.09 -10.41
N ASN A 242 -27.26 10.93 -9.51
CA ASN A 242 -25.95 10.78 -8.91
C ASN A 242 -25.92 9.59 -7.97
N LYS A 243 -24.88 8.75 -8.10
CA LYS A 243 -24.60 7.64 -7.20
C LYS A 243 -23.29 7.86 -6.47
N LYS A 244 -23.19 7.33 -5.28
CA LYS A 244 -21.91 7.31 -4.53
C LYS A 244 -21.09 6.10 -4.95
N SER A 245 -19.83 6.34 -5.24
CA SER A 245 -18.80 5.31 -5.45
C SER A 245 -17.75 5.45 -4.37
N LYS A 246 -17.26 4.31 -3.88
CA LYS A 246 -16.22 4.26 -2.86
C LYS A 246 -14.89 3.87 -3.51
N THR A 247 -13.81 4.49 -3.05
CA THR A 247 -12.44 4.20 -3.51
C THR A 247 -11.60 3.68 -2.36
N THR A 248 -10.77 2.67 -2.64
CA THR A 248 -9.88 2.08 -1.65
C THR A 248 -8.61 2.91 -1.45
N GLY A 249 -8.11 2.95 -0.22
CA GLY A 249 -6.77 3.48 0.06
C GLY A 249 -5.71 2.46 -0.38
N GLY A 250 -4.74 2.90 -1.17
CA GLY A 250 -3.58 2.11 -1.59
C GLY A 250 -2.53 1.97 -0.49
N ILE A 251 -1.52 1.14 -0.73
CA ILE A 251 -0.44 0.85 0.23
C ILE A 251 0.20 2.13 0.75
N TYR A 252 0.59 3.05 -0.13
CA TYR A 252 1.22 4.30 0.27
C TYR A 252 0.29 5.15 1.16
N THR A 253 -0.98 5.27 0.78
CA THR A 253 -1.98 6.01 1.56
C THR A 253 -2.17 5.40 2.95
N LEU A 254 -2.20 4.06 3.05
CA LEU A 254 -2.32 3.35 4.32
C LEU A 254 -1.06 3.53 5.18
N MET A 255 0.14 3.48 4.58
CA MET A 255 1.42 3.71 5.27
C MET A 255 1.49 5.13 5.84
N VAL A 256 1.17 6.16 5.06
CA VAL A 256 1.15 7.55 5.50
C VAL A 256 0.13 7.76 6.62
N ALA A 257 -1.10 7.27 6.43
CA ALA A 257 -2.16 7.38 7.45
C ALA A 257 -1.86 6.58 8.71
N GLY A 258 -1.08 5.51 8.60
CA GLY A 258 -0.66 4.66 9.71
C GLY A 258 0.58 5.17 10.45
N GLY A 259 1.27 6.18 9.93
CA GLY A 259 2.47 6.73 10.55
C GLY A 259 3.72 5.85 10.36
N SER A 260 3.81 5.17 9.20
CA SER A 260 5.04 4.44 8.83
C SER A 260 6.26 5.35 8.85
N SER A 261 7.40 4.81 9.22
CA SER A 261 8.68 5.52 9.17
C SER A 261 9.01 5.97 7.75
N HIS A 262 9.54 7.19 7.58
CA HIS A 262 9.89 7.69 6.25
C HIS A 262 11.14 8.58 6.30
N ALA A 263 11.79 8.73 5.14
CA ALA A 263 12.88 9.68 4.95
C ALA A 263 12.75 10.39 3.59
N THR A 264 13.22 11.63 3.53
CA THR A 264 13.39 12.39 2.29
C THR A 264 14.88 12.69 2.12
N VAL A 265 15.49 12.18 1.05
CA VAL A 265 16.94 12.22 0.86
C VAL A 265 17.31 12.46 -0.59
N ALA A 266 18.50 13.05 -0.83
CA ALA A 266 19.08 13.04 -2.15
C ALA A 266 19.51 11.62 -2.56
N LEU A 267 19.63 11.35 -3.88
CA LEU A 267 19.96 10.03 -4.42
C LEU A 267 21.21 9.41 -3.77
N GLY A 268 22.25 10.20 -3.53
CA GLY A 268 23.49 9.72 -2.87
C GLY A 268 23.34 9.33 -1.39
N GLY A 269 22.25 9.73 -0.73
CA GLY A 269 21.93 9.37 0.66
C GLY A 269 20.98 8.17 0.79
N LEU A 270 20.54 7.58 -0.33
CA LEU A 270 19.51 6.55 -0.36
C LEU A 270 19.86 5.33 0.50
N GLN A 271 21.09 4.82 0.38
CA GLN A 271 21.56 3.66 1.15
C GLN A 271 21.50 3.93 2.66
N THR A 272 22.08 5.03 3.11
CA THR A 272 22.15 5.37 4.54
C THR A 272 20.73 5.51 5.13
N ALA A 273 19.81 6.16 4.40
CA ALA A 273 18.43 6.28 4.81
C ALA A 273 17.71 4.93 4.83
N PHE A 274 17.95 4.09 3.83
CA PHE A 274 17.38 2.76 3.74
C PHE A 274 17.82 1.91 4.95
N GLU A 275 19.11 1.87 5.26
CA GLU A 275 19.64 1.10 6.41
C GLU A 275 19.10 1.62 7.74
N ALA A 276 19.09 2.94 7.95
CA ALA A 276 18.56 3.53 9.16
C ALA A 276 17.08 3.15 9.39
N LEU A 277 16.23 3.28 8.36
CA LEU A 277 14.83 2.90 8.42
C LEU A 277 14.63 1.40 8.55
N ALA A 278 15.46 0.60 7.87
CA ALA A 278 15.44 -0.84 7.99
C ALA A 278 15.71 -1.28 9.43
N PHE A 279 16.71 -0.73 10.11
CA PHE A 279 17.00 -1.04 11.52
C PHE A 279 15.90 -0.52 12.45
N ASP A 280 15.34 0.66 12.23
CA ASP A 280 14.25 1.22 13.04
C ASP A 280 12.98 0.37 12.98
N THR A 281 12.69 -0.20 11.80
CA THR A 281 11.45 -0.96 11.58
C THR A 281 11.60 -2.46 11.78
N ASN A 282 12.81 -2.98 12.00
CA ASN A 282 13.08 -4.41 12.05
C ASN A 282 12.23 -5.15 13.09
N PHE A 283 12.22 -4.64 14.32
CA PHE A 283 11.50 -5.30 15.41
C PHE A 283 9.96 -5.14 15.30
N LYS A 284 9.49 -4.27 14.42
CA LYS A 284 8.07 -3.99 14.17
C LYS A 284 7.51 -4.85 13.03
N ALA A 285 8.35 -5.47 12.21
CA ALA A 285 7.93 -6.29 11.09
C ALA A 285 7.39 -7.65 11.55
N GLN A 286 6.42 -8.18 10.81
CA GLN A 286 5.87 -9.52 11.03
C GLN A 286 6.63 -10.57 10.19
N GLY A 287 6.96 -10.20 8.94
CA GLY A 287 7.65 -11.09 8.01
C GLY A 287 9.17 -11.00 8.09
N ALA A 288 9.84 -12.10 7.73
CA ALA A 288 11.28 -12.13 7.56
C ALA A 288 11.73 -11.50 6.23
N VAL A 289 10.83 -11.41 5.27
CA VAL A 289 11.06 -10.92 3.91
C VAL A 289 10.21 -9.69 3.66
N ARG A 290 10.83 -8.64 3.14
CA ARG A 290 10.15 -7.41 2.73
C ARG A 290 10.42 -7.13 1.27
N PHE A 291 9.44 -6.60 0.58
CA PHE A 291 9.55 -6.23 -0.82
C PHE A 291 9.86 -4.75 -0.96
N ILE A 292 10.83 -4.44 -1.82
CA ILE A 292 11.22 -3.08 -2.17
C ILE A 292 10.62 -2.78 -3.54
N TYR A 293 9.64 -1.89 -3.58
CA TYR A 293 9.03 -1.43 -4.82
C TYR A 293 9.62 -0.07 -5.21
N GLY A 294 10.15 0.02 -6.40
CA GLY A 294 10.73 1.24 -6.93
C GLY A 294 11.04 1.14 -8.42
N CYS A 295 11.36 2.26 -9.06
CA CYS A 295 11.84 2.23 -10.44
C CYS A 295 13.27 1.66 -10.50
N ASP A 296 13.68 1.18 -11.69
CA ASP A 296 14.98 0.53 -11.90
C ASP A 296 16.15 1.43 -11.51
N GLU A 297 16.04 2.74 -11.70
CA GLU A 297 17.09 3.69 -11.34
C GLU A 297 17.38 3.69 -9.83
N LEU A 298 16.33 3.77 -9.01
CA LEU A 298 16.48 3.74 -7.55
C LEU A 298 16.98 2.39 -7.05
N LEU A 299 16.48 1.30 -7.64
CA LEU A 299 16.92 -0.05 -7.32
C LEU A 299 18.39 -0.28 -7.75
N TYR A 300 18.79 0.28 -8.89
CA TYR A 300 20.17 0.21 -9.35
C TYR A 300 21.14 0.96 -8.43
N GLU A 301 20.79 2.17 -8.00
CA GLU A 301 21.63 2.94 -7.07
C GLU A 301 21.73 2.23 -5.70
N LEU A 302 20.65 1.66 -5.22
CA LEU A 302 20.66 0.84 -4.01
C LEU A 302 21.56 -0.41 -4.19
N ALA A 303 21.43 -1.11 -5.32
CA ALA A 303 22.23 -2.28 -5.67
C ALA A 303 23.74 -1.97 -5.78
N LYS A 304 24.07 -0.83 -6.38
CA LYS A 304 25.45 -0.35 -6.54
C LYS A 304 26.09 -0.11 -5.19
N ALA A 305 25.40 0.58 -4.29
CA ALA A 305 25.87 0.84 -2.95
C ALA A 305 26.16 -0.48 -2.19
N TYR A 306 25.23 -1.44 -2.20
CA TYR A 306 25.44 -2.74 -1.57
C TYR A 306 26.57 -3.58 -2.19
N LYS A 307 26.81 -3.42 -3.49
CA LYS A 307 27.93 -4.08 -4.16
C LYS A 307 29.27 -3.50 -3.73
N GLU A 308 29.36 -2.20 -3.55
CA GLU A 308 30.57 -1.50 -3.10
C GLU A 308 30.93 -1.88 -1.65
N ASP A 309 29.93 -2.07 -0.77
CA ASP A 309 30.13 -2.47 0.62
C ASP A 309 30.43 -3.98 0.79
N GLY A 310 30.51 -4.75 -0.29
CA GLY A 310 30.84 -6.17 -0.24
C GLY A 310 29.73 -7.05 0.37
N ILE A 311 28.51 -6.56 0.47
CA ILE A 311 27.37 -7.33 0.93
C ILE A 311 27.04 -8.41 -0.09
N ARG A 312 27.08 -9.65 0.35
CA ARG A 312 26.86 -10.82 -0.51
C ARG A 312 25.39 -10.90 -0.88
N TYR A 313 25.11 -10.87 -2.18
CA TYR A 313 23.81 -11.29 -2.68
C TYR A 313 23.57 -12.77 -2.33
N ALA A 314 22.45 -13.07 -1.72
CA ALA A 314 22.04 -14.47 -1.59
C ALA A 314 21.72 -15.02 -2.99
N PRO A 315 22.02 -16.31 -3.27
CA PRO A 315 21.62 -16.92 -4.53
C PRO A 315 20.10 -16.85 -4.71
N ASN A 316 19.69 -16.68 -5.96
CA ASN A 316 18.30 -16.50 -6.37
C ASN A 316 17.36 -17.55 -5.74
N ASP A 317 16.55 -17.12 -4.80
CA ASP A 317 15.37 -17.87 -4.41
C ASP A 317 14.21 -17.53 -5.34
N LYS A 318 13.53 -18.54 -5.85
CA LYS A 318 12.33 -18.34 -6.65
C LYS A 318 11.16 -18.01 -5.75
N ILE A 319 10.70 -16.76 -5.82
CA ILE A 319 9.46 -16.33 -5.18
C ILE A 319 8.46 -16.07 -6.31
N ALA A 320 7.32 -16.72 -6.31
CA ALA A 320 6.27 -16.56 -7.34
C ALA A 320 6.77 -16.74 -8.79
N ASP A 321 7.65 -17.73 -9.03
CA ASP A 321 8.31 -17.96 -10.33
C ASP A 321 9.20 -16.81 -10.84
N LEU A 322 9.53 -15.86 -9.98
CA LEU A 322 10.42 -14.74 -10.27
C LEU A 322 11.83 -15.04 -9.77
N ASN A 323 12.83 -14.74 -10.60
CA ASN A 323 14.24 -14.75 -10.18
C ASN A 323 14.53 -13.40 -9.51
N LEU A 324 14.44 -13.35 -8.18
CA LEU A 324 14.68 -12.15 -7.39
C LEU A 324 16.01 -12.21 -6.68
N THR A 325 16.73 -11.09 -6.67
CA THR A 325 17.96 -10.93 -5.91
C THR A 325 17.61 -10.48 -4.49
N LEU A 326 18.14 -11.14 -3.47
CA LEU A 326 17.89 -10.81 -2.07
C LEU A 326 18.99 -9.89 -1.54
N TYR A 327 18.60 -8.77 -0.94
CA TYR A 327 19.49 -7.96 -0.10
C TYR A 327 19.33 -8.35 1.36
N LYS A 328 20.42 -8.40 2.10
CA LYS A 328 20.40 -8.65 3.54
C LYS A 328 20.93 -7.45 4.31
N VAL A 329 20.12 -6.94 5.22
CA VAL A 329 20.51 -5.92 6.19
C VAL A 329 20.27 -6.51 7.58
N GLY A 330 21.33 -6.86 8.28
CA GLY A 330 21.22 -7.59 9.55
C GLY A 330 20.60 -8.98 9.34
N SER A 331 19.53 -9.26 10.06
CA SER A 331 18.75 -10.52 9.94
C SER A 331 17.66 -10.48 8.89
N MET A 332 17.37 -9.29 8.33
CA MET A 332 16.27 -9.09 7.40
C MET A 332 16.66 -9.35 5.96
N GLN A 333 15.69 -9.82 5.19
CA GLN A 333 15.79 -10.06 3.78
C GLN A 333 14.89 -9.07 3.02
N PHE A 334 15.46 -8.42 2.01
CA PHE A 334 14.77 -7.46 1.16
C PHE A 334 14.83 -7.93 -0.29
N VAL A 335 13.67 -7.95 -0.92
CA VAL A 335 13.50 -8.39 -2.31
C VAL A 335 13.17 -7.18 -3.17
N PRO A 336 14.09 -6.72 -4.04
CA PRO A 336 13.79 -5.63 -4.96
C PRO A 336 12.84 -6.10 -6.06
N VAL A 337 11.83 -5.27 -6.31
CA VAL A 337 10.81 -5.48 -7.34
C VAL A 337 10.76 -4.25 -8.21
N SER A 338 11.15 -4.42 -9.47
CA SER A 338 11.08 -3.34 -10.46
C SER A 338 9.64 -2.93 -10.72
N CYS A 339 9.38 -1.64 -10.64
CA CYS A 339 8.08 -1.01 -10.89
C CYS A 339 8.26 0.15 -11.89
N GLU A 340 8.57 -0.15 -13.15
CA GLU A 340 8.75 0.88 -14.18
C GLU A 340 7.48 1.72 -14.43
N LEU A 341 6.30 1.19 -14.10
CA LEU A 341 5.05 1.95 -14.12
C LEU A 341 5.03 3.12 -13.12
N PHE A 342 5.96 3.18 -12.16
CA PHE A 342 6.14 4.38 -11.31
C PHE A 342 6.61 5.60 -12.10
N ARG A 343 7.23 5.41 -13.27
CA ARG A 343 7.62 6.48 -14.19
C ARG A 343 6.53 6.86 -15.19
N ASP A 344 5.50 6.04 -15.32
CA ASP A 344 4.40 6.31 -16.23
C ASP A 344 3.43 7.32 -15.63
N SER A 345 3.56 8.58 -16.05
CA SER A 345 2.70 9.67 -15.60
C SER A 345 1.22 9.51 -16.01
N GLY A 346 0.90 8.59 -16.91
CA GLY A 346 -0.46 8.20 -17.24
C GLY A 346 -1.09 7.24 -16.22
N THR A 347 -0.26 6.52 -15.48
CA THR A 347 -0.70 5.54 -14.47
C THR A 347 -0.58 6.10 -13.05
N LEU A 348 0.53 6.75 -12.72
CA LEU A 348 0.81 7.32 -11.40
C LEU A 348 1.31 8.78 -11.52
N PRO A 349 1.16 9.61 -10.48
CA PRO A 349 1.75 10.94 -10.46
C PRO A 349 3.27 10.90 -10.72
N ALA A 350 3.82 11.89 -11.43
CA ALA A 350 5.23 11.93 -11.79
C ALA A 350 6.20 11.83 -10.59
N THR A 351 5.77 12.23 -9.39
CA THR A 351 6.55 12.11 -8.15
C THR A 351 6.82 10.66 -7.74
N TRP A 352 6.10 9.69 -8.31
CA TRP A 352 6.28 8.28 -7.99
C TRP A 352 7.59 7.69 -8.54
N ALA A 353 8.13 8.27 -9.61
CA ALA A 353 9.45 7.89 -10.12
C ALA A 353 10.55 7.98 -9.04
N ASN A 354 10.37 8.87 -8.07
CA ASN A 354 11.32 9.13 -6.99
C ASN A 354 10.95 8.47 -5.66
N LYS A 355 9.98 7.55 -5.65
CA LYS A 355 9.54 6.85 -4.43
C LYS A 355 10.08 5.43 -4.37
N LEU A 356 10.56 5.07 -3.20
CA LEU A 356 10.92 3.70 -2.86
C LEU A 356 10.06 3.25 -1.69
N LEU A 357 9.26 2.22 -1.91
CA LEU A 357 8.38 1.64 -0.88
C LEU A 357 8.95 0.32 -0.41
N VAL A 358 9.08 0.15 0.88
CA VAL A 358 9.47 -1.12 1.50
C VAL A 358 8.31 -1.66 2.31
N VAL A 359 7.79 -2.78 1.88
CA VAL A 359 6.52 -3.31 2.37
C VAL A 359 6.70 -4.71 2.93
N ASP A 360 6.18 -4.91 4.13
CA ASP A 360 6.02 -6.22 4.74
C ASP A 360 4.75 -6.88 4.16
N GLN A 361 4.96 -7.80 3.20
CA GLN A 361 3.87 -8.43 2.46
C GLN A 361 2.95 -9.27 3.35
N ASP A 362 3.47 -9.84 4.43
CA ASP A 362 2.70 -10.67 5.36
C ASP A 362 1.62 -9.87 6.12
N THR A 363 1.73 -8.54 6.08
CA THR A 363 0.76 -7.64 6.71
C THR A 363 -0.38 -7.22 5.79
N ILE A 364 -0.26 -7.51 4.49
CA ILE A 364 -1.26 -7.12 3.49
C ILE A 364 -2.29 -8.22 3.31
N THR A 365 -3.56 -7.86 3.37
CA THR A 365 -4.70 -8.72 3.05
C THR A 365 -5.58 -8.01 2.03
N LYS A 366 -5.99 -8.74 1.00
CA LYS A 366 -6.98 -8.26 0.03
C LYS A 366 -8.38 -8.54 0.54
N LYS A 367 -9.27 -7.57 0.42
CA LYS A 367 -10.69 -7.71 0.71
C LYS A 367 -11.51 -7.67 -0.57
N ILE A 368 -12.43 -8.60 -0.68
CA ILE A 368 -13.42 -8.65 -1.76
C ILE A 368 -14.82 -8.73 -1.18
N LEU A 369 -15.81 -8.22 -1.89
CA LEU A 369 -17.19 -8.32 -1.48
C LEU A 369 -17.72 -9.74 -1.68
N ALA A 370 -18.38 -10.27 -0.67
CA ALA A 370 -18.94 -11.62 -0.71
C ALA A 370 -19.98 -11.76 -1.84
N GLY A 371 -19.90 -12.84 -2.59
CA GLY A 371 -20.83 -13.13 -3.70
C GLY A 371 -20.47 -12.50 -5.04
N ILE A 372 -19.40 -11.69 -5.09
CA ILE A 372 -18.89 -11.13 -6.35
C ILE A 372 -17.44 -11.62 -6.52
N PRO A 373 -17.07 -12.22 -7.68
CA PRO A 373 -15.70 -12.65 -7.90
C PRO A 373 -14.72 -11.46 -7.94
N ALA A 374 -13.45 -11.71 -7.58
CA ALA A 374 -12.42 -10.68 -7.59
C ALA A 374 -12.21 -10.08 -8.99
N GLU A 375 -12.29 -10.92 -10.01
CA GLU A 375 -12.26 -10.54 -11.42
C GLU A 375 -13.33 -11.35 -12.16
N GLU A 376 -14.06 -10.70 -13.04
CA GLU A 376 -15.10 -11.31 -13.84
C GLU A 376 -15.09 -10.72 -15.26
N MET A 377 -15.35 -11.57 -16.24
CA MET A 377 -15.47 -11.18 -17.65
C MET A 377 -16.77 -11.76 -18.22
N GLY A 378 -17.44 -10.99 -19.05
CA GLY A 378 -18.68 -11.43 -19.65
C GLY A 378 -18.97 -10.78 -20.99
N GLU A 379 -19.91 -11.38 -21.71
CA GLU A 379 -20.50 -10.85 -22.94
C GLU A 379 -22.01 -10.72 -22.74
N THR A 380 -22.56 -9.62 -23.20
CA THR A 380 -24.01 -9.36 -23.15
C THR A 380 -24.47 -8.84 -24.49
N ASP A 381 -25.54 -9.39 -25.01
CA ASP A 381 -26.19 -8.92 -26.23
C ASP A 381 -27.30 -7.91 -25.84
N ASP A 382 -27.19 -6.67 -26.31
CA ASP A 382 -28.28 -5.69 -26.19
C ASP A 382 -29.14 -5.74 -27.44
N LYS A 383 -30.20 -6.52 -27.38
CA LYS A 383 -31.21 -6.61 -28.44
C LYS A 383 -32.31 -5.64 -28.19
N ARG A 384 -32.25 -4.44 -28.79
CA ARG A 384 -33.36 -3.52 -28.76
C ARG A 384 -34.44 -3.98 -29.71
N GLN A 385 -35.63 -4.27 -29.17
CA GLN A 385 -36.81 -4.63 -30.00
C GLN A 385 -37.08 -3.54 -31.05
N GLY A 386 -37.00 -3.93 -32.33
CA GLY A 386 -37.36 -3.07 -33.45
C GLY A 386 -36.25 -2.20 -34.05
N ALA A 387 -35.03 -2.28 -33.59
CA ALA A 387 -33.89 -1.61 -34.20
C ALA A 387 -33.03 -2.63 -34.98
N TYR A 388 -32.61 -2.26 -36.19
CA TYR A 388 -31.67 -3.05 -37.00
C TYR A 388 -30.24 -3.06 -36.40
N MET A 389 -30.01 -2.43 -35.23
CA MET A 389 -28.70 -2.34 -34.58
C MET A 389 -28.73 -3.14 -33.29
N ASP A 390 -28.25 -4.36 -33.37
CA ASP A 390 -27.89 -5.13 -32.19
C ASP A 390 -26.44 -4.80 -31.80
N TYR A 391 -26.22 -4.57 -30.52
CA TYR A 391 -24.88 -4.34 -30.00
C TYR A 391 -24.44 -5.54 -29.17
N LYS A 392 -23.18 -5.94 -29.31
CA LYS A 392 -22.51 -6.84 -28.39
C LYS A 392 -21.64 -6.01 -27.45
N TYR A 393 -21.84 -6.21 -26.16
CA TYR A 393 -21.00 -5.65 -25.12
C TYR A 393 -20.10 -6.77 -24.58
N TRP A 394 -18.85 -6.49 -24.52
CA TRP A 394 -17.92 -7.27 -23.72
C TRP A 394 -17.47 -6.39 -22.56
N TRP A 395 -17.35 -6.98 -21.39
CA TRP A 395 -16.94 -6.27 -20.20
C TRP A 395 -15.97 -7.11 -19.37
N VAL A 396 -15.10 -6.42 -18.67
CA VAL A 396 -14.24 -6.96 -17.63
C VAL A 396 -14.43 -6.09 -16.40
N ALA A 397 -14.61 -6.72 -15.26
CA ALA A 397 -14.77 -6.06 -13.97
C ALA A 397 -13.79 -6.65 -12.98
N ALA A 398 -13.33 -5.82 -12.06
CA ALA A 398 -12.49 -6.22 -10.95
C ALA A 398 -12.91 -5.48 -9.69
N GLN A 399 -12.67 -6.09 -8.54
CA GLN A 399 -12.87 -5.47 -7.24
C GLN A 399 -11.64 -5.61 -6.37
N ILE A 400 -11.39 -4.60 -5.55
CA ILE A 400 -10.26 -4.59 -4.65
C ILE A 400 -10.54 -3.76 -3.40
N GLY A 401 -10.17 -4.31 -2.26
CA GLY A 401 -9.98 -3.58 -1.02
C GLY A 401 -8.65 -4.01 -0.41
N LEU A 402 -7.94 -3.10 0.22
CA LEU A 402 -6.66 -3.37 0.87
C LEU A 402 -6.76 -3.17 2.37
N GLN A 403 -6.30 -4.15 3.11
CA GLN A 403 -6.09 -4.08 4.54
C GLN A 403 -4.60 -4.25 4.81
N MET A 404 -4.05 -3.40 5.66
CA MET A 404 -2.67 -3.49 6.12
C MET A 404 -2.66 -3.54 7.65
N ASN A 405 -2.40 -4.72 8.19
CA ASN A 405 -2.55 -4.99 9.63
C ASN A 405 -1.45 -4.37 10.50
N ASN A 406 -0.29 -4.11 9.92
CA ASN A 406 0.85 -3.50 10.60
C ASN A 406 1.64 -2.61 9.64
N VAL A 407 1.35 -1.33 9.66
CA VAL A 407 2.02 -0.36 8.79
C VAL A 407 3.42 0.02 9.28
N MET A 408 3.69 -0.15 10.58
CA MET A 408 4.95 0.24 11.21
C MET A 408 6.12 -0.70 10.88
N GLY A 409 5.84 -1.89 10.37
CA GLY A 409 6.84 -2.82 9.82
C GLY A 409 7.32 -2.43 8.42
N SER A 410 6.65 -1.47 7.80
CA SER A 410 6.92 -0.97 6.45
C SER A 410 7.42 0.47 6.52
N PHE A 411 8.15 0.92 5.50
CA PHE A 411 8.65 2.30 5.42
C PHE A 411 8.76 2.76 3.96
N TYR A 412 8.91 4.06 3.75
CA TYR A 412 9.11 4.61 2.42
C TYR A 412 10.18 5.70 2.39
N ILE A 413 10.78 5.89 1.23
CA ILE A 413 11.82 6.91 0.99
C ILE A 413 11.41 7.74 -0.22
N ASP A 414 11.40 9.05 -0.05
CA ASP A 414 11.25 10.02 -1.11
C ASP A 414 12.65 10.53 -1.52
N VAL A 415 13.03 10.35 -2.79
CA VAL A 415 14.31 10.80 -3.32
C VAL A 415 14.11 12.15 -4.02
N THR A 416 14.97 13.13 -3.73
CA THR A 416 14.88 14.49 -4.25
C THR A 416 16.02 14.83 -5.20
#